data_16ad245704b957ac12194cfef88f4fbe
#
_entry.id   16ad245704b957ac12194cfef88f4fbe
#
_cell.length_a   1.000
_cell.length_b   1.000
_cell.length_c   1.000
_cell.angle_alpha   90.00
_cell.angle_beta   90.00
_cell.angle_gamma   90.00
#
_symmetry.space_group_name_H-M   'P 1'
#
loop_
_entity.id
_entity.type
_entity.pdbx_description
1 polymer ?
#
loop_
_entity_poly.entity_id
_entity_poly.type
_entity_poly.pdbx_seq_one_letter_code
_entity_poly.pdbx_strand_id
1 'polypeptide(L)'
;MWKPEKILFDESDDEGLSYVYFDLGDFRYFALTFNPDEDDEIYLEFNEQTFSIESNNVAYTLNNRIVSLDFGADIQEALKIEKHIDIDIASHIDINSFGKTLANIFSNSGKP
;
A
#
# COMPACT_ATOMS: atom_id res chain seq x y z
N MET A 1 -9.25 10.72 -7.31
CA MET A 1 -8.25 10.56 -6.23
C MET A 1 -8.91 10.00 -4.99
N TRP A 2 -8.30 9.00 -4.38
CA TRP A 2 -8.82 8.43 -3.14
C TRP A 2 -8.46 9.33 -1.97
N LYS A 3 -9.42 9.50 -1.06
CA LYS A 3 -9.22 10.26 0.19
C LYS A 3 -9.62 9.38 1.36
N PRO A 4 -8.70 8.58 1.89
CA PRO A 4 -9.03 7.69 2.99
C PRO A 4 -9.57 8.44 4.20
N GLU A 5 -10.55 7.85 4.87
CA GLU A 5 -11.08 8.39 6.12
C GLU A 5 -10.09 8.18 7.26
N LYS A 6 -9.29 7.12 7.16
CA LYS A 6 -8.31 6.76 8.18
C LYS A 6 -7.17 6.01 7.53
N ILE A 7 -5.95 6.21 8.04
CA ILE A 7 -4.77 5.49 7.60
C ILE A 7 -4.08 4.93 8.83
N LEU A 8 -3.84 3.61 8.82
CA LEU A 8 -3.06 2.93 9.84
C LEU A 8 -1.78 2.43 9.18
N PHE A 9 -0.66 2.63 9.82
CA PHE A 9 0.60 2.16 9.26
C PHE A 9 1.64 1.94 10.35
N ASP A 10 2.58 1.06 10.06
CA ASP A 10 3.72 0.81 10.95
C ASP A 10 4.92 0.45 10.08
N GLU A 11 6.05 1.08 10.36
CA GLU A 11 7.30 0.81 9.66
C GLU A 11 7.80 -0.60 9.93
N SER A 12 7.64 -1.08 11.17
CA SER A 12 7.95 -2.44 11.57
C SER A 12 7.23 -2.72 12.89
N ASP A 13 6.21 -3.57 12.85
CA ASP A 13 5.49 -3.93 14.07
C ASP A 13 6.27 -4.96 14.89
N ASP A 14 5.67 -5.49 15.97
CA ASP A 14 6.31 -6.43 16.88
C ASP A 14 6.79 -7.71 16.19
N GLU A 15 6.20 -8.04 15.06
CA GLU A 15 6.55 -9.23 14.28
C GLU A 15 7.42 -8.92 13.06
N GLY A 16 7.86 -7.68 12.92
CA GLY A 16 8.68 -7.24 11.80
C GLY A 16 7.89 -6.89 10.55
N LEU A 17 6.57 -6.79 10.66
CA LEU A 17 5.70 -6.50 9.52
C LEU A 17 5.60 -5.00 9.26
N SER A 18 5.90 -4.59 8.03
CA SER A 18 5.63 -3.24 7.54
C SER A 18 4.26 -3.25 6.87
N TYR A 19 3.39 -2.30 7.23
CA TYR A 19 2.06 -2.28 6.62
C TYR A 19 1.50 -0.87 6.49
N VAL A 20 0.59 -0.72 5.53
CA VAL A 20 -0.27 0.44 5.40
C VAL A 20 -1.68 -0.06 5.13
N TYR A 21 -2.62 0.47 5.88
CA TYR A 21 -4.04 0.15 5.72
C TYR A 21 -4.79 1.47 5.48
N PHE A 22 -5.42 1.57 4.31
CA PHE A 22 -6.23 2.73 3.95
C PHE A 22 -7.70 2.39 4.14
N ASP A 23 -8.35 3.01 5.12
CA ASP A 23 -9.79 2.89 5.31
C ASP A 23 -10.48 3.90 4.38
N LEU A 24 -11.17 3.39 3.39
CA LEU A 24 -11.82 4.22 2.36
C LEU A 24 -13.27 4.58 2.69
N GLY A 25 -13.75 4.12 3.85
CA GLY A 25 -15.15 4.32 4.25
C GLY A 25 -16.08 3.27 3.65
N ASP A 26 -17.28 3.15 4.22
CA ASP A 26 -18.31 2.22 3.75
C ASP A 26 -17.83 0.76 3.64
N PHE A 27 -17.03 0.32 4.62
CA PHE A 27 -16.41 -1.02 4.66
C PHE A 27 -15.46 -1.31 3.51
N ARG A 28 -14.99 -0.29 2.83
CA ARG A 28 -13.98 -0.41 1.78
C ARG A 28 -12.61 -0.12 2.35
N TYR A 29 -11.61 -0.84 1.87
CA TYR A 29 -10.22 -0.64 2.30
C TYR A 29 -9.22 -1.11 1.25
N PHE A 30 -7.99 -0.64 1.39
CA PHE A 30 -6.86 -1.12 0.60
C PHE A 30 -5.66 -1.28 1.53
N ALA A 31 -5.02 -2.43 1.48
CA ALA A 31 -3.90 -2.73 2.37
C ALA A 31 -2.68 -3.24 1.62
N LEU A 32 -1.52 -2.83 2.08
CA LEU A 32 -0.21 -3.30 1.63
C LEU A 32 0.55 -3.81 2.84
N THR A 33 1.09 -5.03 2.77
CA THR A 33 1.92 -5.57 3.84
C THR A 33 3.16 -6.25 3.30
N PHE A 34 4.24 -6.19 4.07
CA PHE A 34 5.50 -6.82 3.70
C PHE A 34 6.35 -7.06 4.93
N ASN A 35 6.84 -8.29 5.09
CA ASN A 35 7.80 -8.62 6.13
C ASN A 35 9.16 -8.87 5.48
N PRO A 36 10.15 -7.95 5.64
CA PRO A 36 11.44 -8.09 4.98
C PRO A 36 12.20 -9.39 5.30
N ASP A 37 11.93 -9.98 6.46
CA ASP A 37 12.63 -11.19 6.90
C ASP A 37 11.98 -12.48 6.38
N GLU A 38 10.73 -12.43 5.98
CA GLU A 38 9.95 -13.62 5.61
C GLU A 38 9.40 -13.60 4.20
N ASP A 39 9.10 -12.42 3.67
CA ASP A 39 8.37 -12.28 2.41
C ASP A 39 9.31 -11.93 1.25
N ASP A 40 9.03 -12.52 0.09
CA ASP A 40 9.69 -12.15 -1.17
C ASP A 40 8.86 -11.16 -1.98
N GLU A 41 7.56 -11.09 -1.71
CA GLU A 41 6.64 -10.25 -2.45
C GLU A 41 5.71 -9.49 -1.50
N ILE A 42 5.22 -8.35 -1.99
CA ILE A 42 4.25 -7.53 -1.25
C ILE A 42 2.90 -8.24 -1.29
N TYR A 43 2.21 -8.25 -0.15
CA TYR A 43 0.83 -8.71 -0.09
C TYR A 43 -0.10 -7.51 -0.26
N LEU A 44 -1.01 -7.59 -1.22
CA LEU A 44 -1.99 -6.55 -1.50
C LEU A 44 -3.40 -7.11 -1.33
N GLU A 45 -4.28 -6.33 -0.71
CA GLU A 45 -5.66 -6.74 -0.48
C GLU A 45 -6.59 -5.54 -0.66
N PHE A 46 -7.70 -5.74 -1.36
CA PHE A 46 -8.66 -4.67 -1.66
C PHE A 46 -10.07 -5.13 -1.35
N ASN A 47 -10.70 -4.53 -0.34
CA ASN A 47 -12.09 -4.72 0.08
C ASN A 47 -12.46 -6.10 0.64
N GLU A 48 -11.81 -7.18 0.23
CA GLU A 48 -12.10 -8.54 0.69
C GLU A 48 -10.85 -9.40 0.55
N GLN A 49 -10.73 -10.42 1.38
CA GLN A 49 -9.60 -11.35 1.29
C GLN A 49 -9.53 -12.09 -0.04
N THR A 50 -10.69 -12.30 -0.70
CA THR A 50 -10.71 -12.94 -2.01
C THR A 50 -10.07 -12.06 -3.10
N PHE A 51 -10.00 -10.76 -2.88
CA PHE A 51 -9.34 -9.83 -3.81
C PHE A 51 -7.96 -9.48 -3.24
N SER A 52 -7.07 -10.45 -3.31
CA SER A 52 -5.71 -10.32 -2.79
C SER A 52 -4.71 -11.03 -3.68
N ILE A 53 -3.45 -10.63 -3.57
CA ILE A 53 -2.36 -11.22 -4.32
C ILE A 53 -1.03 -10.90 -3.64
N GLU A 54 -0.07 -11.80 -3.78
CA GLU A 54 1.33 -11.49 -3.48
C GLU A 54 2.01 -11.17 -4.81
N SER A 55 2.60 -9.98 -4.92
CA SER A 55 3.23 -9.54 -6.17
C SER A 55 4.17 -8.37 -5.91
N ASN A 56 5.26 -8.31 -6.67
CA ASN A 56 6.14 -7.14 -6.69
C ASN A 56 5.87 -6.26 -7.92
N ASN A 57 4.82 -6.55 -8.66
CA ASN A 57 4.52 -5.86 -9.90
C ASN A 57 3.73 -4.56 -9.66
N VAL A 58 4.26 -3.72 -8.78
CA VAL A 58 3.66 -2.47 -8.38
C VAL A 58 4.75 -1.44 -8.16
N ALA A 59 4.53 -0.21 -8.60
CA ALA A 59 5.44 0.91 -8.40
C ALA A 59 4.73 2.03 -7.65
N TYR A 60 5.48 2.82 -6.88
CA TYR A 60 4.91 3.95 -6.17
C TYR A 60 5.76 5.21 -6.33
N THR A 61 5.11 6.34 -6.17
CA THR A 61 5.78 7.61 -5.90
C THR A 61 5.06 8.30 -4.75
N LEU A 62 5.78 9.08 -3.98
CA LEU A 62 5.22 9.92 -2.93
C LEU A 62 5.67 11.36 -3.20
N ASN A 63 4.74 12.23 -3.51
CA ASN A 63 5.02 13.61 -3.85
C ASN A 63 3.94 14.53 -3.29
N ASN A 64 4.35 15.48 -2.44
CA ASN A 64 3.42 16.45 -1.85
C ASN A 64 2.20 15.79 -1.19
N ARG A 65 2.43 14.73 -0.42
CA ARG A 65 1.38 13.99 0.29
C ARG A 65 0.42 13.23 -0.65
N ILE A 66 0.80 13.03 -1.89
CA ILE A 66 0.05 12.18 -2.83
C ILE A 66 0.86 10.92 -3.07
N VAL A 67 0.29 9.77 -2.76
CA VAL A 67 0.86 8.47 -3.13
C VAL A 67 0.24 8.06 -4.46
N SER A 68 1.08 7.83 -5.45
CA SER A 68 0.63 7.32 -6.74
C SER A 68 1.10 5.89 -6.89
N LEU A 69 0.18 4.98 -7.19
CA LEU A 69 0.47 3.57 -7.36
C LEU A 69 0.13 3.13 -8.78
N ASP A 70 1.06 2.38 -9.39
CA ASP A 70 0.86 1.77 -10.70
C ASP A 70 0.93 0.26 -10.54
N PHE A 71 -0.12 -0.44 -10.96
CA PHE A 71 -0.26 -1.88 -10.79
C PHE A 71 -0.05 -2.62 -12.09
N GLY A 72 0.70 -3.74 -12.03
CA GLY A 72 0.80 -4.65 -13.15
C GLY A 72 -0.53 -5.37 -13.41
N ALA A 73 -0.60 -6.06 -14.54
CA ALA A 73 -1.82 -6.74 -14.98
C ALA A 73 -2.29 -7.80 -13.98
N ASP A 74 -1.37 -8.51 -13.34
CA ASP A 74 -1.68 -9.53 -12.33
C ASP A 74 -2.44 -8.95 -11.15
N ILE A 75 -2.01 -7.80 -10.65
CA ILE A 75 -2.66 -7.12 -9.53
C ILE A 75 -4.01 -6.57 -9.95
N GLN A 76 -4.07 -5.95 -11.11
CA GLN A 76 -5.33 -5.39 -11.63
C GLN A 76 -6.41 -6.47 -11.71
N GLU A 77 -6.05 -7.65 -12.20
CA GLU A 77 -6.99 -8.76 -12.32
C GLU A 77 -7.40 -9.33 -10.96
N ALA A 78 -6.41 -9.56 -10.09
CA ALA A 78 -6.67 -10.16 -8.77
C ALA A 78 -7.51 -9.27 -7.87
N LEU A 79 -7.23 -7.97 -7.85
CA LEU A 79 -7.89 -7.00 -6.96
C LEU A 79 -9.11 -6.34 -7.61
N LYS A 80 -9.31 -6.51 -8.90
CA LYS A 80 -10.35 -5.79 -9.65
C LYS A 80 -10.17 -4.29 -9.50
N ILE A 81 -8.95 -3.83 -9.66
CA ILE A 81 -8.55 -2.44 -9.42
C ILE A 81 -8.00 -1.83 -10.71
N GLU A 82 -8.04 -0.52 -10.81
CA GLU A 82 -7.50 0.21 -11.96
C GLU A 82 -5.98 0.15 -11.98
N LYS A 83 -5.41 0.39 -13.16
CA LYS A 83 -3.96 0.38 -13.34
C LYS A 83 -3.25 1.41 -12.48
N HIS A 84 -3.82 2.58 -12.33
CA HIS A 84 -3.22 3.71 -11.62
C HIS A 84 -4.20 4.30 -10.62
N ILE A 85 -3.73 4.54 -9.39
CA ILE A 85 -4.51 5.27 -8.40
C ILE A 85 -3.64 6.31 -7.72
N ASP A 86 -4.27 7.42 -7.33
CA ASP A 86 -3.64 8.45 -6.51
C ASP A 86 -4.37 8.50 -5.17
N ILE A 87 -3.63 8.59 -4.08
CA ILE A 87 -4.17 8.61 -2.73
C ILE A 87 -3.69 9.87 -2.02
N ASP A 88 -4.63 10.65 -1.52
CA ASP A 88 -4.35 11.88 -0.77
C ASP A 88 -4.11 11.54 0.70
N ILE A 89 -2.91 11.85 1.19
CA ILE A 89 -2.52 11.58 2.56
C ILE A 89 -2.87 12.79 3.42
N ALA A 90 -3.73 12.57 4.42
CA ALA A 90 -4.23 13.64 5.28
C ALA A 90 -3.09 14.41 5.98
N SER A 91 -3.30 15.69 6.20
CA SER A 91 -2.28 16.60 6.72
C SER A 91 -1.81 16.25 8.14
N HIS A 92 -2.61 15.54 8.92
CA HIS A 92 -2.23 15.15 10.28
C HIS A 92 -1.30 13.94 10.32
N ILE A 93 -1.12 13.23 9.20
CA ILE A 93 -0.22 12.09 9.12
C ILE A 93 1.22 12.59 9.03
N ASP A 94 2.12 12.01 9.82
CA ASP A 94 3.55 12.28 9.72
C ASP A 94 4.08 11.70 8.42
N ILE A 95 4.32 12.58 7.46
CA ILE A 95 4.69 12.15 6.11
C ILE A 95 6.06 11.48 6.06
N ASN A 96 6.96 11.85 6.98
CA ASN A 96 8.29 11.22 7.02
C ASN A 96 8.21 9.77 7.48
N SER A 97 7.44 9.51 8.54
CA SER A 97 7.21 8.13 9.01
C SER A 97 6.46 7.30 7.98
N PHE A 98 5.46 7.90 7.34
CA PHE A 98 4.69 7.24 6.29
C PHE A 98 5.59 6.88 5.11
N GLY A 99 6.46 7.81 4.69
CA GLY A 99 7.41 7.56 3.61
C GLY A 99 8.38 6.42 3.91
N LYS A 100 8.85 6.32 5.14
CA LYS A 100 9.73 5.21 5.56
C LYS A 100 9.00 3.88 5.51
N THR A 101 7.73 3.86 5.90
CA THR A 101 6.90 2.66 5.82
C THR A 101 6.77 2.18 4.38
N LEU A 102 6.48 3.10 3.45
CA LEU A 102 6.42 2.76 2.04
C LEU A 102 7.76 2.24 1.52
N ALA A 103 8.85 2.88 1.89
CA ALA A 103 10.18 2.45 1.47
C ALA A 103 10.48 1.01 1.92
N ASN A 104 10.07 0.66 3.14
CA ASN A 104 10.24 -0.72 3.64
C ASN A 104 9.39 -1.71 2.86
N ILE A 105 8.13 -1.38 2.61
CA ILE A 105 7.22 -2.25 1.86
C ILE A 105 7.75 -2.51 0.45
N PHE A 106 8.27 -1.46 -0.19
CA PHE A 106 8.74 -1.55 -1.58
C PHE A 106 10.24 -1.85 -1.71
N SER A 107 10.88 -2.31 -0.64
CA SER A 107 12.33 -2.53 -0.64
C SER A 107 12.81 -3.56 -1.66
N ASN A 108 11.98 -4.54 -2.00
CA ASN A 108 12.32 -5.60 -2.95
C ASN A 108 11.70 -5.40 -4.34
N SER A 109 10.89 -4.36 -4.52
CA SER A 109 10.18 -4.21 -5.79
C SER A 109 9.97 -2.75 -6.11
N GLY A 110 9.21 -2.49 -7.15
CA GLY A 110 8.58 -1.24 -7.44
C GLY A 110 9.32 0.01 -7.03
N LYS A 111 10.58 0.07 -7.27
CA LYS A 111 11.34 1.25 -6.88
C LYS A 111 10.87 2.45 -7.66
N PRO A 112 10.67 3.57 -7.00
CA PRO A 112 10.28 4.79 -7.67
C PRO A 112 11.28 5.21 -8.72
#